data_5300b30d5d47813304b302b7ba036fb1
#
_entry.id   5300b30d5d47813304b302b7ba036fb1
#
_cell.length_a   1.000
_cell.length_b   1.000
_cell.length_c   1.000
_cell.angle_alpha   90.00
_cell.angle_beta   90.00
_cell.angle_gamma   90.00
#
_symmetry.space_group_name_H-M   'P 1'
#
loop_
_entity.id
_entity.type
_entity.pdbx_description
1 polymer ?
#
loop_
_entity_poly.entity_id
_entity_poly.type
_entity_poly.pdbx_seq_one_letter_code
_entity_poly.pdbx_strand_id
1 'polypeptide(L)'
;MTGYEREEFGQAWSDDVTVEFGHNGCDTRNDILRRDLDNLVIKDGTHDCVALSGTLQDPYSGQAIEFQRGAETSDAVQIDHVVALADAWQKGAQQWSPEQRRNFGNDPRNLLAVDGPLNQQKGAGDAATWLPPNKAFRCEYAQRIVEVKAAYGVWVTDAEKQTLRGLLQAC
;
A
#
# COMPACT_ATOMS: atom_id res chain seq x y z
N MET A 1 -0.26 20.75 -5.20
CA MET A 1 0.75 19.88 -4.52
C MET A 1 2.08 20.13 -5.19
N THR A 2 2.91 20.95 -4.54
CA THR A 2 4.11 21.48 -5.17
C THR A 2 5.23 20.44 -5.15
N GLY A 3 5.81 20.15 -6.32
CA GLY A 3 6.99 19.30 -6.46
C GLY A 3 6.76 17.81 -6.31
N TYR A 4 5.53 17.35 -6.11
CA TYR A 4 5.27 15.92 -6.02
C TYR A 4 5.26 15.27 -7.41
N GLU A 5 6.08 14.27 -7.55
CA GLU A 5 6.03 13.30 -8.64
C GLU A 5 6.26 11.91 -8.05
N ARG A 6 5.69 10.87 -8.67
CA ARG A 6 5.82 9.49 -8.17
C ARG A 6 7.29 9.09 -8.03
N GLU A 7 8.11 9.54 -8.94
CA GLU A 7 9.54 9.23 -9.04
C GLU A 7 10.37 9.79 -7.89
N GLU A 8 9.83 10.74 -7.12
CA GLU A 8 10.49 11.25 -5.92
C GLU A 8 10.66 10.15 -4.85
N PHE A 9 9.86 9.09 -4.94
CA PHE A 9 9.98 7.90 -4.10
C PHE A 9 10.79 6.78 -4.76
N GLY A 10 11.53 7.10 -5.83
CA GLY A 10 12.38 6.16 -6.54
C GLY A 10 11.63 5.30 -7.55
N GLN A 11 12.35 4.33 -8.11
CA GLN A 11 11.77 3.37 -9.04
C GLN A 11 10.62 2.61 -8.37
N ALA A 12 9.51 2.46 -9.09
CA ALA A 12 8.37 1.70 -8.59
C ALA A 12 8.77 0.24 -8.30
N TRP A 13 8.38 -0.22 -7.12
CA TRP A 13 8.54 -1.60 -6.67
C TRP A 13 9.99 -2.09 -6.62
N SER A 14 10.92 -1.17 -6.34
CA SER A 14 12.35 -1.47 -6.26
C SER A 14 12.67 -2.52 -5.20
N ASP A 15 13.54 -3.47 -5.56
CA ASP A 15 14.10 -4.44 -4.63
C ASP A 15 15.32 -3.87 -3.86
N ASP A 16 15.84 -2.73 -4.29
CA ASP A 16 16.98 -2.06 -3.67
C ASP A 16 16.56 -1.17 -2.51
N VAL A 17 16.11 -1.80 -1.45
CA VAL A 17 15.64 -1.16 -0.23
C VAL A 17 16.11 -1.95 1.00
N THR A 18 16.14 -1.30 2.16
CA THR A 18 16.58 -1.92 3.42
C THR A 18 15.42 -2.32 4.34
N VAL A 19 14.18 -2.15 3.88
CA VAL A 19 12.99 -2.63 4.58
C VAL A 19 12.77 -4.13 4.30
N GLU A 20 11.80 -4.73 4.98
CA GLU A 20 11.44 -6.14 4.78
C GLU A 20 11.24 -6.47 3.30
N PHE A 21 11.64 -7.65 2.88
CA PHE A 21 11.70 -8.16 1.50
C PHE A 21 12.75 -7.50 0.60
N GLY A 22 13.40 -6.42 1.02
CA GLY A 22 14.47 -5.80 0.22
C GLY A 22 15.59 -6.79 -0.10
N HIS A 23 16.15 -6.68 -1.30
CA HIS A 23 17.24 -7.53 -1.80
C HIS A 23 16.91 -9.03 -1.81
N ASN A 24 15.64 -9.38 -2.06
CA ASN A 24 15.24 -10.79 -2.18
C ASN A 24 15.23 -11.31 -3.62
N GLY A 25 15.58 -10.48 -4.60
CA GLY A 25 15.60 -10.83 -6.01
C GLY A 25 14.25 -10.68 -6.72
N CYS A 26 13.21 -10.25 -6.02
CA CYS A 26 11.87 -10.04 -6.54
C CYS A 26 11.47 -8.57 -6.39
N ASP A 27 10.60 -8.05 -7.26
CA ASP A 27 10.05 -6.73 -7.05
C ASP A 27 9.05 -6.71 -5.89
N THR A 28 8.87 -5.55 -5.29
CA THR A 28 8.00 -5.38 -4.12
C THR A 28 6.54 -5.72 -4.43
N ARG A 29 6.05 -5.38 -5.64
CA ARG A 29 4.67 -5.68 -6.02
C ARG A 29 4.38 -7.18 -5.94
N ASN A 30 5.28 -8.00 -6.50
CA ASN A 30 5.14 -9.44 -6.43
C ASN A 30 5.31 -9.99 -5.01
N ASP A 31 6.17 -9.38 -4.19
CA ASP A 31 6.30 -9.73 -2.77
C ASP A 31 4.95 -9.59 -2.05
N ILE A 32 4.26 -8.47 -2.27
CA ILE A 32 2.96 -8.21 -1.63
C ILE A 32 1.87 -9.13 -2.20
N LEU A 33 1.85 -9.39 -3.51
CA LEU A 33 0.91 -10.35 -4.10
C LEU A 33 1.11 -11.74 -3.51
N ARG A 34 2.37 -12.20 -3.35
CA ARG A 34 2.65 -13.49 -2.73
C ARG A 34 2.21 -13.54 -1.27
N ARG A 35 2.33 -12.43 -0.54
CA ARG A 35 1.89 -12.35 0.86
C ARG A 35 0.36 -12.38 0.99
N ASP A 36 -0.36 -11.68 0.10
CA ASP A 36 -1.78 -11.36 0.29
C ASP A 36 -2.73 -12.27 -0.49
N LEU A 37 -2.28 -12.97 -1.53
CA LEU A 37 -3.14 -13.86 -2.32
C LEU A 37 -3.22 -15.26 -1.70
N ASP A 38 -4.45 -15.78 -1.61
CA ASP A 38 -4.70 -17.18 -1.34
C ASP A 38 -4.67 -17.98 -2.66
N ASN A 39 -4.48 -19.31 -2.58
CA ASN A 39 -4.44 -20.20 -3.74
C ASN A 39 -3.46 -19.72 -4.82
N LEU A 40 -2.33 -19.21 -4.37
CA LEU A 40 -1.32 -18.60 -5.21
C LEU A 40 -0.72 -19.58 -6.20
N VAL A 41 -0.68 -19.18 -7.47
CA VAL A 41 0.08 -19.86 -8.52
C VAL A 41 1.22 -18.94 -8.94
N ILE A 42 2.43 -19.46 -8.90
CA ILE A 42 3.65 -18.76 -9.32
C ILE A 42 3.93 -19.09 -10.79
N LYS A 43 4.35 -18.10 -11.56
CA LYS A 43 4.77 -18.27 -12.94
C LYS A 43 6.10 -19.03 -12.99
N ASP A 44 6.16 -20.14 -13.75
CA ASP A 44 7.38 -20.91 -13.95
C ASP A 44 8.50 -20.07 -14.54
N GLY A 45 9.75 -20.37 -14.16
CA GLY A 45 10.93 -19.72 -14.70
C GLY A 45 11.17 -18.29 -14.20
N THR A 46 10.56 -17.92 -13.08
CA THR A 46 10.68 -16.56 -12.50
C THR A 46 11.38 -16.56 -11.14
N HIS A 47 12.12 -17.59 -10.79
CA HIS A 47 12.77 -17.78 -9.48
C HIS A 47 11.78 -17.63 -8.32
N ASP A 48 10.57 -18.17 -8.50
CA ASP A 48 9.47 -18.09 -7.53
C ASP A 48 8.99 -16.68 -7.21
N CYS A 49 9.32 -15.69 -8.05
CA CYS A 49 8.95 -14.30 -7.82
C CYS A 49 7.54 -13.93 -8.27
N VAL A 50 7.18 -14.30 -9.51
CA VAL A 50 6.03 -13.69 -10.18
C VAL A 50 4.73 -14.42 -9.86
N ALA A 51 3.80 -13.73 -9.20
CA ALA A 51 2.45 -14.22 -8.98
C ALA A 51 1.69 -14.25 -10.31
N LEU A 52 1.21 -15.44 -10.72
CA LEU A 52 0.44 -15.63 -11.94
C LEU A 52 -1.05 -15.48 -11.68
N SER A 53 -1.55 -16.12 -10.63
CA SER A 53 -2.95 -16.05 -10.23
C SER A 53 -3.13 -16.33 -8.74
N GLY A 54 -4.29 -16.02 -8.24
CA GLY A 54 -4.69 -16.28 -6.85
C GLY A 54 -6.01 -15.61 -6.53
N THR A 55 -6.44 -15.75 -5.29
CA THR A 55 -7.67 -15.13 -4.77
C THR A 55 -7.29 -14.12 -3.69
N LEU A 56 -7.75 -12.88 -3.85
CA LEU A 56 -7.59 -11.85 -2.84
C LEU A 56 -8.85 -11.78 -1.97
N GLN A 57 -8.67 -11.93 -0.65
CA GLN A 57 -9.69 -11.49 0.30
C GLN A 57 -9.52 -9.98 0.48
N ASP A 58 -10.21 -9.19 -0.35
CA ASP A 58 -9.97 -7.75 -0.40
C ASP A 58 -10.36 -7.07 0.91
N PRO A 59 -9.43 -6.42 1.60
CA PRO A 59 -9.75 -5.74 2.85
C PRO A 59 -10.65 -4.52 2.66
N TYR A 60 -10.58 -3.86 1.49
CA TYR A 60 -11.32 -2.62 1.27
C TYR A 60 -12.80 -2.83 0.97
N SER A 61 -13.16 -3.84 0.21
CA SER A 61 -14.55 -4.17 -0.10
C SER A 61 -15.13 -5.28 0.78
N GLY A 62 -14.29 -6.11 1.37
CA GLY A 62 -14.70 -7.33 2.07
C GLY A 62 -15.09 -8.47 1.13
N GLN A 63 -14.83 -8.35 -0.16
CA GLN A 63 -15.17 -9.35 -1.17
C GLN A 63 -13.95 -10.15 -1.60
N ALA A 64 -14.18 -11.38 -2.09
CA ALA A 64 -13.15 -12.16 -2.73
C ALA A 64 -12.99 -11.69 -4.19
N ILE A 65 -11.75 -11.48 -4.62
CA ILE A 65 -11.42 -11.04 -5.97
C ILE A 65 -10.42 -12.02 -6.58
N GLU A 66 -10.75 -12.54 -7.76
CA GLU A 66 -9.81 -13.38 -8.50
C GLU A 66 -8.76 -12.51 -9.19
N PHE A 67 -7.49 -12.84 -8.94
CA PHE A 67 -6.36 -12.21 -9.61
C PHE A 67 -5.84 -13.11 -10.71
N GLN A 68 -5.68 -12.56 -11.89
CA GLN A 68 -5.03 -13.19 -13.02
C GLN A 68 -4.08 -12.20 -13.67
N ARG A 69 -2.79 -12.54 -13.74
CA ARG A 69 -1.81 -11.69 -14.42
C ARG A 69 -2.12 -11.59 -15.91
N GLY A 70 -2.12 -10.39 -16.41
CA GLY A 70 -2.39 -10.11 -17.82
C GLY A 70 -2.57 -8.62 -18.08
N ALA A 71 -2.46 -8.21 -19.35
CA ALA A 71 -2.54 -6.81 -19.74
C ALA A 71 -3.91 -6.18 -19.42
N GLU A 72 -4.99 -6.97 -19.44
CA GLU A 72 -6.35 -6.51 -19.22
C GLU A 72 -6.91 -6.95 -17.85
N THR A 73 -6.19 -7.79 -17.11
CA THR A 73 -6.72 -8.44 -15.90
C THR A 73 -5.95 -8.09 -14.63
N SER A 74 -4.68 -7.68 -14.74
CA SER A 74 -3.84 -7.37 -13.58
C SER A 74 -4.39 -6.23 -12.74
N ASP A 75 -5.10 -5.27 -13.32
CA ASP A 75 -5.61 -4.07 -12.65
C ASP A 75 -6.79 -4.34 -11.71
N ALA A 76 -7.37 -5.54 -11.75
CA ALA A 76 -8.41 -5.92 -10.79
C ALA A 76 -7.90 -5.91 -9.35
N VAL A 77 -6.62 -6.22 -9.15
CA VAL A 77 -5.93 -6.15 -7.87
C VAL A 77 -4.73 -5.23 -8.02
N GLN A 78 -4.66 -4.20 -7.18
CA GLN A 78 -3.57 -3.23 -7.16
C GLN A 78 -2.90 -3.23 -5.79
N ILE A 79 -1.66 -2.75 -5.73
CA ILE A 79 -0.96 -2.56 -4.47
C ILE A 79 -1.15 -1.10 -4.05
N ASP A 80 -1.84 -0.90 -2.93
CA ASP A 80 -2.06 0.42 -2.35
C ASP A 80 -0.98 0.75 -1.32
N HIS A 81 -0.56 2.01 -1.32
CA HIS A 81 0.15 2.61 -0.20
C HIS A 81 -0.91 3.09 0.80
N VAL A 82 -1.01 2.44 1.95
CA VAL A 82 -2.02 2.77 2.98
C VAL A 82 -1.93 4.24 3.36
N VAL A 83 -0.70 4.72 3.61
CA VAL A 83 -0.38 6.15 3.60
C VAL A 83 0.09 6.51 2.20
N ALA A 84 -0.76 7.21 1.45
CA ALA A 84 -0.47 7.55 0.06
C ALA A 84 0.84 8.33 -0.06
N LEU A 85 1.60 8.06 -1.14
CA LEU A 85 2.89 8.75 -1.37
C LEU A 85 2.70 10.26 -1.42
N ALA A 86 1.67 10.74 -2.09
CA ALA A 86 1.37 12.16 -2.19
C ALA A 86 0.98 12.77 -0.83
N ASP A 87 0.28 12.02 0.01
CA ASP A 87 -0.03 12.44 1.38
C ASP A 87 1.25 12.58 2.21
N ALA A 88 2.10 11.56 2.17
CA ALA A 88 3.39 11.60 2.85
C ALA A 88 4.27 12.76 2.37
N TRP A 89 4.29 13.03 1.05
CA TRP A 89 5.03 14.15 0.48
C TRP A 89 4.64 15.48 1.13
N GLN A 90 3.35 15.72 1.28
CA GLN A 90 2.84 16.94 1.89
C GLN A 90 3.07 17.01 3.40
N LYS A 91 3.27 15.87 4.05
CA LYS A 91 3.31 15.75 5.51
C LYS A 91 4.67 15.31 6.05
N GLY A 92 5.75 15.63 5.34
CA GLY A 92 7.11 15.47 5.83
C GLY A 92 8.10 14.81 4.88
N ALA A 93 7.66 14.00 3.93
CA ALA A 93 8.57 13.23 3.07
C ALA A 93 9.47 14.07 2.16
N GLN A 94 9.11 15.33 1.91
CA GLN A 94 9.97 16.27 1.17
C GLN A 94 11.33 16.48 1.83
N GLN A 95 11.40 16.31 3.15
CA GLN A 95 12.62 16.52 3.94
C GLN A 95 13.49 15.26 4.02
N TRP A 96 12.98 14.12 3.55
CA TRP A 96 13.71 12.86 3.65
C TRP A 96 14.79 12.73 2.57
N SER A 97 15.76 11.85 2.83
CA SER A 97 16.70 11.41 1.80
C SER A 97 15.97 10.61 0.72
N PRO A 98 16.53 10.54 -0.51
CA PRO A 98 16.00 9.67 -1.56
C PRO A 98 15.90 8.20 -1.11
N GLU A 99 16.86 7.71 -0.32
CA GLU A 99 16.84 6.35 0.22
C GLU A 99 15.65 6.14 1.16
N GLN A 100 15.39 7.09 2.05
CA GLN A 100 14.26 6.98 3.00
C GLN A 100 12.93 7.01 2.25
N ARG A 101 12.79 7.86 1.23
CA ARG A 101 11.60 7.87 0.38
C ARG A 101 11.41 6.55 -0.36
N ARG A 102 12.48 5.97 -0.90
CA ARG A 102 12.44 4.67 -1.59
C ARG A 102 12.03 3.55 -0.63
N ASN A 103 12.57 3.53 0.58
CA ASN A 103 12.17 2.59 1.61
C ASN A 103 10.68 2.71 1.94
N PHE A 104 10.19 3.93 2.14
CA PHE A 104 8.77 4.17 2.40
C PHE A 104 7.87 3.65 1.28
N GLY A 105 8.24 3.90 0.02
CA GLY A 105 7.48 3.45 -1.14
C GLY A 105 7.42 1.94 -1.32
N ASN A 106 8.31 1.19 -0.64
CA ASN A 106 8.43 -0.26 -0.76
C ASN A 106 8.34 -0.98 0.60
N ASP A 107 7.92 -0.29 1.65
CA ASP A 107 7.79 -0.88 2.98
C ASP A 107 6.50 -1.72 3.07
N PRO A 108 6.62 -3.05 3.31
CA PRO A 108 5.45 -3.93 3.38
C PRO A 108 4.41 -3.51 4.42
N ARG A 109 4.80 -2.79 5.47
CA ARG A 109 3.85 -2.27 6.47
C ARG A 109 2.88 -1.26 5.89
N ASN A 110 3.28 -0.56 4.81
CA ASN A 110 2.49 0.45 4.12
C ASN A 110 1.81 -0.07 2.86
N LEU A 111 1.90 -1.36 2.57
CA LEU A 111 1.45 -1.93 1.31
C LEU A 111 0.40 -3.01 1.53
N LEU A 112 -0.69 -2.94 0.76
CA LEU A 112 -1.76 -3.93 0.73
C LEU A 112 -2.17 -4.20 -0.71
N ALA A 113 -2.39 -5.48 -1.04
CA ALA A 113 -3.13 -5.84 -2.24
C ALA A 113 -4.61 -5.56 -2.00
N VAL A 114 -5.25 -4.82 -2.88
CA VAL A 114 -6.63 -4.33 -2.72
C VAL A 114 -7.38 -4.30 -4.04
N ASP A 115 -8.69 -4.14 -3.96
CA ASP A 115 -9.56 -3.87 -5.11
C ASP A 115 -9.05 -2.66 -5.90
N GLY A 116 -8.78 -2.86 -7.20
CA GLY A 116 -8.25 -1.81 -8.07
C GLY A 116 -9.14 -0.57 -8.14
N PRO A 117 -10.44 -0.70 -8.43
CA PRO A 117 -11.35 0.45 -8.47
C PRO A 117 -11.40 1.25 -7.16
N LEU A 118 -11.43 0.59 -6.00
CA LEU A 118 -11.41 1.28 -4.70
C LEU A 118 -10.08 1.96 -4.44
N ASN A 119 -8.97 1.36 -4.85
CA ASN A 119 -7.67 2.00 -4.77
C ASN A 119 -7.63 3.30 -5.56
N GLN A 120 -8.17 3.28 -6.78
CA GLN A 120 -8.25 4.48 -7.62
C GLN A 120 -9.19 5.54 -7.03
N GLN A 121 -10.31 5.12 -6.44
CA GLN A 121 -11.23 6.04 -5.75
C GLN A 121 -10.54 6.73 -4.57
N LYS A 122 -9.76 5.99 -3.79
CA LYS A 122 -8.99 6.54 -2.67
C LYS A 122 -8.01 7.62 -3.14
N GLY A 123 -7.29 7.37 -4.24
CA GLY A 123 -6.27 8.29 -4.76
C GLY A 123 -5.25 8.68 -3.70
N ALA A 124 -5.01 9.97 -3.54
CA ALA A 124 -4.10 10.54 -2.55
C ALA A 124 -4.76 10.81 -1.19
N GLY A 125 -5.98 10.34 -0.97
CA GLY A 125 -6.76 10.63 0.23
C GLY A 125 -6.15 10.08 1.51
N ASP A 126 -6.25 10.88 2.57
CA ASP A 126 -6.00 10.43 3.94
C ASP A 126 -7.31 9.91 4.59
N ALA A 127 -7.25 9.51 5.84
CA ALA A 127 -8.41 8.95 6.55
C ALA A 127 -9.55 9.97 6.77
N ALA A 128 -9.26 11.27 6.66
CA ALA A 128 -10.30 12.30 6.76
C ALA A 128 -11.10 12.45 5.47
N THR A 129 -10.57 11.98 4.33
CA THR A 129 -11.19 12.16 3.02
C THR A 129 -11.71 10.86 2.42
N TRP A 130 -11.17 9.72 2.82
CA TRP A 130 -11.58 8.41 2.33
C TRP A 130 -11.38 7.34 3.38
N LEU A 131 -12.34 6.43 3.47
CA LEU A 131 -12.25 5.22 4.29
C LEU A 131 -12.70 4.01 3.47
N PRO A 132 -12.14 2.82 3.75
CA PRO A 132 -12.62 1.60 3.11
C PRO A 132 -14.12 1.40 3.34
N PRO A 133 -14.90 1.04 2.32
CA PRO A 133 -16.33 0.70 2.49
C PRO A 133 -16.55 -0.45 3.49
N ASN A 134 -15.62 -1.42 3.53
CA ASN A 134 -15.65 -2.51 4.50
C ASN A 134 -15.40 -1.98 5.92
N LYS A 135 -16.46 -1.76 6.67
CA LYS A 135 -16.37 -1.21 8.02
C LYS A 135 -15.58 -2.09 8.98
N ALA A 136 -15.60 -3.42 8.77
CA ALA A 136 -14.87 -4.35 9.61
C ALA A 136 -13.35 -4.17 9.52
N PHE A 137 -12.85 -3.59 8.44
CA PHE A 137 -11.42 -3.34 8.26
C PHE A 137 -10.96 -1.98 8.81
N ARG A 138 -11.86 -1.08 9.13
CA ARG A 138 -11.50 0.32 9.45
C ARG A 138 -10.63 0.46 10.70
N CYS A 139 -10.83 -0.41 11.70
CA CYS A 139 -9.95 -0.43 12.88
C CYS A 139 -8.51 -0.74 12.48
N GLU A 140 -8.29 -1.84 11.76
CA GLU A 140 -6.96 -2.23 11.27
C GLU A 140 -6.37 -1.18 10.32
N TYR A 141 -7.19 -0.60 9.45
CA TYR A 141 -6.79 0.47 8.55
C TYR A 141 -6.20 1.66 9.32
N ALA A 142 -6.90 2.11 10.37
CA ALA A 142 -6.43 3.19 11.23
C ALA A 142 -5.14 2.81 11.96
N GLN A 143 -5.04 1.58 12.48
CA GLN A 143 -3.84 1.08 13.17
C GLN A 143 -2.63 1.09 12.23
N ARG A 144 -2.79 0.64 10.98
CA ARG A 144 -1.71 0.65 9.98
C ARG A 144 -1.24 2.05 9.65
N ILE A 145 -2.16 2.99 9.46
CA ILE A 145 -1.82 4.40 9.19
C ILE A 145 -0.99 4.98 10.32
N VAL A 146 -1.42 4.79 11.55
CA VAL A 146 -0.71 5.31 12.74
C VAL A 146 0.68 4.68 12.87
N GLU A 147 0.78 3.36 12.69
CA GLU A 147 2.05 2.66 12.74
C GLU A 147 3.04 3.20 11.71
N VAL A 148 2.62 3.32 10.46
CA VAL A 148 3.48 3.79 9.37
C VAL A 148 3.89 5.24 9.57
N LYS A 149 2.93 6.11 9.92
CA LYS A 149 3.23 7.53 10.16
C LYS A 149 4.16 7.72 11.34
N ALA A 150 3.98 6.95 12.42
CA ALA A 150 4.88 7.00 13.56
C ALA A 150 6.29 6.53 13.21
N ALA A 151 6.41 5.45 12.44
CA ALA A 151 7.71 4.89 12.04
C ALA A 151 8.52 5.85 11.16
N TYR A 152 7.85 6.64 10.32
CA TYR A 152 8.51 7.54 9.36
C TYR A 152 8.46 9.01 9.74
N GLY A 153 7.76 9.38 10.81
CA GLY A 153 7.62 10.78 11.21
C GLY A 153 6.74 11.60 10.26
N VAL A 154 5.75 10.97 9.64
CA VAL A 154 4.75 11.65 8.82
C VAL A 154 3.69 12.24 9.73
N TRP A 155 3.42 13.54 9.60
CA TRP A 155 2.42 14.17 10.46
C TRP A 155 0.99 13.99 9.96
N VAL A 156 0.03 14.43 10.76
CA VAL A 156 -1.40 14.37 10.46
C VAL A 156 -2.00 15.77 10.57
N THR A 157 -3.06 16.02 9.81
CA THR A 157 -3.91 17.19 10.03
C THR A 157 -4.82 16.95 11.24
N ASP A 158 -5.43 18.02 11.78
CA ASP A 158 -6.42 17.87 12.86
C ASP A 158 -7.60 17.00 12.43
N ALA A 159 -8.09 17.16 11.21
CA ALA A 159 -9.19 16.36 10.68
C ALA A 159 -8.83 14.87 10.61
N GLU A 160 -7.65 14.54 10.10
CA GLU A 160 -7.15 13.17 10.05
C GLU A 160 -6.99 12.58 11.45
N LYS A 161 -6.41 13.34 12.37
CA LYS A 161 -6.24 12.93 13.77
C LYS A 161 -7.56 12.58 14.43
N GLN A 162 -8.58 13.41 14.24
CA GLN A 162 -9.91 13.18 14.80
C GLN A 162 -10.54 11.89 14.25
N THR A 163 -10.46 11.67 12.94
CA THR A 163 -10.97 10.45 12.30
C THR A 163 -10.25 9.21 12.82
N LEU A 164 -8.91 9.23 12.82
CA LEU A 164 -8.12 8.09 13.30
C LEU A 164 -8.42 7.78 14.77
N ARG A 165 -8.52 8.81 15.61
CA ARG A 165 -8.86 8.63 17.03
C ARG A 165 -10.22 7.96 17.20
N GLY A 166 -11.23 8.43 16.45
CA GLY A 166 -12.58 7.84 16.51
C GLY A 166 -12.60 6.38 16.08
N LEU A 167 -11.87 6.03 15.00
CA LEU A 167 -11.79 4.65 14.53
C LEU A 167 -11.07 3.75 15.54
N LEU A 168 -9.97 4.22 16.14
CA LEU A 168 -9.20 3.45 17.12
C LEU A 168 -9.99 3.24 18.42
N GLN A 169 -10.82 4.20 18.83
CA GLN A 169 -11.69 4.05 20.01
C GLN A 169 -12.80 3.02 19.77
N ALA A 170 -13.19 2.80 18.52
CA ALA A 170 -14.20 1.81 18.15
C ALA A 170 -13.64 0.39 17.97
N CYS A 171 -12.33 0.22 18.07
CA CYS A 171 -11.72 -1.10 18.08
C CYS A 171 -12.10 -1.81 19.41
#